data_b84e9f70dc66812c64eca9ff24242cec
#
_entry.id   b84e9f70dc66812c64eca9ff24242cec
#
_cell.length_a   1.000
_cell.length_b   1.000
_cell.length_c   1.000
_cell.angle_alpha   90.00
_cell.angle_beta   90.00
_cell.angle_gamma   90.00
#
_symmetry.space_group_name_H-M   'P 1'
#
loop_
_entity.id
_entity.type
_entity.pdbx_description
1 polymer ?
#
loop_
_entity_poly.entity_id
_entity_poly.type
_entity_poly.pdbx_seq_one_letter_code
_entity_poly.pdbx_strand_id
1 'polypeptide(L)'
;MKALVVVDMQNDFVDGVLGSKEAVAIIDHAVEVIENFDGKVFYTLDTHSEDYLQTEEGRHLPVVHCVRGSKGWELNPQIQKALESRHAKGVEKPTFGSEKLMELIQKEVPDLESITLIGICTDICVISNALLAKAHFV
;
A
#
# COMPACT_ATOMS: atom_id res chain seq x y z
N MET A 1 19.81 -6.74 -3.40
CA MET A 1 18.59 -7.20 -2.72
C MET A 1 17.36 -6.61 -3.35
N LYS A 2 16.27 -7.33 -3.35
CA LYS A 2 14.99 -6.90 -3.93
C LYS A 2 14.04 -6.40 -2.84
N ALA A 3 13.13 -5.52 -3.23
CA ALA A 3 12.08 -5.02 -2.33
C ALA A 3 10.70 -5.26 -2.93
N LEU A 4 9.77 -5.69 -2.09
CA LEU A 4 8.35 -5.80 -2.42
C LEU A 4 7.60 -4.71 -1.65
N VAL A 5 6.75 -3.96 -2.34
CA VAL A 5 5.87 -2.98 -1.71
C VAL A 5 4.42 -3.40 -1.90
N VAL A 6 3.73 -3.62 -0.80
CA VAL A 6 2.31 -3.95 -0.77
C VAL A 6 1.53 -2.66 -0.57
N VAL A 7 0.84 -2.21 -1.61
CA VAL A 7 0.23 -0.89 -1.66
C VAL A 7 -1.23 -0.94 -1.25
N ASP A 8 -1.54 -0.35 -0.09
CA ASP A 8 -2.91 -0.05 0.37
C ASP A 8 -3.88 -1.23 0.34
N MET A 9 -3.45 -2.41 0.78
CA MET A 9 -4.34 -3.58 0.83
C MET A 9 -5.19 -3.58 2.11
N GLN A 10 -5.91 -2.48 2.29
CA GLN A 10 -6.77 -2.19 3.42
C GLN A 10 -8.22 -2.63 3.16
N ASN A 11 -8.99 -2.81 4.23
CA ASN A 11 -10.35 -3.33 4.12
C ASN A 11 -11.23 -2.50 3.17
N ASP A 12 -11.14 -1.17 3.20
CA ASP A 12 -11.96 -0.33 2.32
C ASP A 12 -11.70 -0.58 0.83
N PHE A 13 -10.48 -0.99 0.47
CA PHE A 13 -10.14 -1.31 -0.92
C PHE A 13 -10.39 -2.77 -1.29
N VAL A 14 -10.53 -3.64 -0.31
CA VAL A 14 -10.75 -5.08 -0.55
C VAL A 14 -12.24 -5.39 -0.63
N ASP A 15 -12.97 -5.18 0.46
CA ASP A 15 -14.38 -5.50 0.59
C ASP A 15 -15.22 -4.37 1.19
N GLY A 16 -14.62 -3.20 1.43
CA GLY A 16 -15.30 -2.02 1.95
C GLY A 16 -15.86 -1.13 0.86
N VAL A 17 -15.93 0.19 1.14
CA VAL A 17 -16.61 1.18 0.29
C VAL A 17 -16.02 1.30 -1.12
N LEU A 18 -14.74 1.00 -1.29
CA LEU A 18 -14.06 1.00 -2.59
C LEU A 18 -13.62 -0.41 -3.01
N GLY A 19 -14.17 -1.43 -2.38
CA GLY A 19 -13.84 -2.82 -2.67
C GLY A 19 -14.53 -3.36 -3.92
N SER A 20 -14.11 -4.56 -4.32
CA SER A 20 -14.67 -5.26 -5.47
C SER A 20 -14.51 -6.78 -5.30
N LYS A 21 -15.23 -7.54 -6.10
CA LYS A 21 -15.07 -8.99 -6.15
C LYS A 21 -13.68 -9.38 -6.62
N GLU A 22 -13.14 -8.64 -7.57
CA GLU A 22 -11.80 -8.84 -8.09
C GLU A 22 -10.74 -8.60 -7.01
N ALA A 23 -10.92 -7.56 -6.19
CA ALA A 23 -10.03 -7.29 -5.08
C ALA A 23 -10.03 -8.42 -4.05
N VAL A 24 -11.20 -8.93 -3.70
CA VAL A 24 -11.32 -10.07 -2.77
C VAL A 24 -10.65 -11.31 -3.37
N ALA A 25 -10.83 -11.55 -4.66
CA ALA A 25 -10.32 -12.74 -5.33
C ALA A 25 -8.78 -12.82 -5.39
N ILE A 26 -8.09 -11.68 -5.37
CA ILE A 26 -6.62 -11.68 -5.45
C ILE A 26 -5.92 -11.80 -4.10
N ILE A 27 -6.65 -11.77 -2.98
CA ILE A 27 -6.03 -11.78 -1.65
C ILE A 27 -5.16 -13.01 -1.42
N ASP A 28 -5.65 -14.20 -1.75
CA ASP A 28 -4.88 -15.44 -1.56
C ASP A 28 -3.58 -15.42 -2.34
N HIS A 29 -3.61 -14.93 -3.59
CA HIS A 29 -2.42 -14.80 -4.41
C HIS A 29 -1.45 -13.77 -3.83
N ALA A 30 -1.96 -12.64 -3.35
CA ALA A 30 -1.13 -11.61 -2.72
C ALA A 30 -0.43 -12.14 -1.47
N VAL A 31 -1.14 -12.90 -0.64
CA VAL A 31 -0.56 -13.55 0.54
C VAL A 31 0.58 -14.47 0.14
N GLU A 32 0.38 -15.29 -0.88
CA GLU A 32 1.40 -16.20 -1.40
C GLU A 32 2.64 -15.43 -1.87
N VAL A 33 2.46 -14.34 -2.62
CA VAL A 33 3.56 -13.50 -3.08
C VAL A 33 4.34 -12.91 -1.89
N ILE A 34 3.64 -12.40 -0.88
CA ILE A 34 4.27 -11.83 0.31
C ILE A 34 5.09 -12.88 1.05
N GLU A 35 4.52 -14.04 1.30
CA GLU A 35 5.18 -15.10 2.07
C GLU A 35 6.41 -15.67 1.38
N ASN A 36 6.43 -15.69 0.05
CA ASN A 36 7.49 -16.33 -0.73
C ASN A 36 8.45 -15.33 -1.41
N PHE A 37 8.26 -14.04 -1.21
CA PHE A 37 9.13 -13.04 -1.85
C PHE A 37 10.58 -13.15 -1.37
N ASP A 38 11.51 -13.15 -2.31
CA ASP A 38 12.95 -13.18 -2.00
C ASP A 38 13.48 -11.74 -1.90
N GLY A 39 13.45 -11.19 -0.71
CA GLY A 39 13.88 -9.83 -0.44
C GLY A 39 13.16 -9.23 0.77
N LYS A 40 13.22 -7.93 0.92
CA LYS A 40 12.53 -7.22 1.99
C LYS A 40 11.14 -6.79 1.57
N VAL A 41 10.20 -6.81 2.52
CA VAL A 41 8.79 -6.48 2.27
C VAL A 41 8.44 -5.21 3.02
N PHE A 42 7.76 -4.31 2.32
CA PHE A 42 7.24 -3.04 2.84
C PHE A 42 5.76 -2.93 2.50
N TYR A 43 5.05 -2.05 3.19
CA TYR A 43 3.64 -1.80 2.86
C TYR A 43 3.28 -0.34 3.09
N THR A 44 2.20 0.09 2.45
CA THR A 44 1.64 1.43 2.63
C THR A 44 0.22 1.35 3.16
N LEU A 45 -0.16 2.38 3.91
CA LEU A 45 -1.52 2.59 4.39
C LEU A 45 -1.99 3.95 3.94
N ASP A 46 -2.94 3.97 3.01
CA ASP A 46 -3.65 5.20 2.67
C ASP A 46 -4.37 5.68 3.94
N THR A 47 -4.16 6.93 4.33
CA THR A 47 -4.60 7.41 5.63
C THR A 47 -5.20 8.79 5.49
N HIS A 48 -6.48 8.91 5.83
CA HIS A 48 -7.23 10.15 5.76
C HIS A 48 -7.79 10.52 7.12
N SER A 49 -8.10 11.81 7.29
CA SER A 49 -8.81 12.30 8.47
C SER A 49 -10.31 12.40 8.17
N GLU A 50 -11.09 12.73 9.21
CA GLU A 50 -12.55 12.84 9.08
C GLU A 50 -12.98 13.95 8.12
N ASP A 51 -12.11 14.92 7.84
CA ASP A 51 -12.37 16.02 6.92
C ASP A 51 -11.94 15.73 5.47
N TYR A 52 -11.80 14.45 5.13
CA TYR A 52 -11.34 14.00 3.80
C TYR A 52 -12.07 14.69 2.64
N LEU A 53 -13.39 14.85 2.72
CA LEU A 53 -14.19 15.48 1.64
C LEU A 53 -13.83 16.94 1.39
N GLN A 54 -13.17 17.59 2.34
CA GLN A 54 -12.73 18.99 2.23
C GLN A 54 -11.35 19.10 1.60
N THR A 55 -10.65 17.97 1.41
CA THR A 55 -9.34 17.93 0.77
C THR A 55 -9.48 17.98 -0.75
N GLU A 56 -8.39 18.30 -1.44
CA GLU A 56 -8.37 18.29 -2.89
C GLU A 56 -8.64 16.87 -3.43
N GLU A 57 -8.04 15.84 -2.82
CA GLU A 57 -8.30 14.46 -3.19
C GLU A 57 -9.77 14.08 -3.01
N GLY A 58 -10.40 14.52 -1.92
CA GLY A 58 -11.81 14.27 -1.66
C GLY A 58 -12.75 14.96 -2.64
N ARG A 59 -12.31 16.04 -3.28
CA ARG A 59 -13.09 16.71 -4.33
C ARG A 59 -13.08 15.90 -5.63
N HIS A 60 -12.00 15.18 -5.90
CA HIS A 60 -11.85 14.33 -7.09
C HIS A 60 -12.43 12.94 -6.90
N LEU A 61 -12.34 12.40 -5.69
CA LEU A 61 -12.89 11.09 -5.32
C LEU A 61 -13.73 11.28 -4.04
N PRO A 62 -15.00 11.69 -4.15
CA PRO A 62 -15.83 12.07 -3.00
C PRO A 62 -16.38 10.84 -2.25
N VAL A 63 -15.54 9.89 -1.92
CA VAL A 63 -15.89 8.70 -1.14
C VAL A 63 -14.98 8.67 0.09
N VAL A 64 -15.54 8.85 1.29
CA VAL A 64 -14.79 8.77 2.54
C VAL A 64 -14.30 7.34 2.71
N HIS A 65 -12.99 7.18 2.88
CA HIS A 65 -12.36 5.87 3.02
C HIS A 65 -11.06 5.99 3.80
N CYS A 66 -10.61 4.88 4.35
CA CYS A 66 -9.32 4.75 5.05
C CYS A 66 -9.09 5.86 6.08
N VAL A 67 -10.13 6.19 6.85
CA VAL A 67 -10.02 7.15 7.95
C VAL A 67 -9.24 6.50 9.09
N ARG A 68 -8.19 7.16 9.54
CA ARG A 68 -7.29 6.63 10.58
C ARG A 68 -8.08 6.09 11.78
N GLY A 69 -7.77 4.86 12.18
CA GLY A 69 -8.39 4.19 13.30
C GLY A 69 -9.71 3.49 12.99
N SER A 70 -10.26 3.66 11.79
CA SER A 70 -11.45 2.93 11.38
C SER A 70 -11.12 1.51 10.93
N LYS A 71 -12.11 0.63 10.93
CA LYS A 71 -11.93 -0.74 10.44
C LYS A 71 -11.55 -0.77 8.95
N GLY A 72 -12.12 0.15 8.16
CA GLY A 72 -11.81 0.25 6.74
C GLY A 72 -10.35 0.63 6.46
N TRP A 73 -9.74 1.37 7.36
CA TRP A 73 -8.34 1.76 7.30
C TRP A 73 -7.39 0.60 7.61
N GLU A 74 -7.82 -0.36 8.42
CA GLU A 74 -6.98 -1.51 8.79
C GLU A 74 -6.67 -2.38 7.57
N LEU A 75 -5.49 -3.01 7.59
CA LEU A 75 -5.13 -3.99 6.57
C LEU A 75 -6.10 -5.16 6.55
N ASN A 76 -6.33 -5.74 5.38
CA ASN A 76 -7.01 -7.02 5.28
C ASN A 76 -6.33 -8.02 6.23
N PRO A 77 -7.09 -8.76 7.06
CA PRO A 77 -6.50 -9.63 8.09
C PRO A 77 -5.50 -10.67 7.56
N GLN A 78 -5.75 -11.24 6.39
CA GLN A 78 -4.85 -12.23 5.78
C GLN A 78 -3.55 -11.55 5.32
N ILE A 79 -3.65 -10.35 4.75
CA ILE A 79 -2.49 -9.56 4.33
C ILE A 79 -1.69 -9.13 5.54
N GLN A 80 -2.34 -8.66 6.61
CA GLN A 80 -1.67 -8.25 7.83
C GLN A 80 -0.85 -9.40 8.42
N LYS A 81 -1.42 -10.58 8.49
CA LYS A 81 -0.75 -11.76 9.02
C LYS A 81 0.50 -12.12 8.18
N ALA A 82 0.38 -12.08 6.87
CA ALA A 82 1.50 -12.34 5.98
C ALA A 82 2.62 -11.31 6.15
N LEU A 83 2.27 -10.02 6.26
CA LEU A 83 3.23 -8.94 6.47
C LEU A 83 3.95 -9.09 7.81
N GLU A 84 3.23 -9.44 8.87
CA GLU A 84 3.82 -9.67 10.18
C GLU A 84 4.82 -10.82 10.16
N SER A 85 4.52 -11.90 9.43
CA SER A 85 5.43 -13.04 9.29
C SER A 85 6.74 -12.67 8.60
N ARG A 86 6.74 -11.61 7.79
CA ARG A 86 7.90 -11.12 7.06
C ARG A 86 8.57 -9.94 7.76
N HIS A 87 8.12 -9.55 8.95
CA HIS A 87 8.59 -8.36 9.68
C HIS A 87 8.59 -7.11 8.79
N ALA A 88 7.54 -6.97 7.98
CA ALA A 88 7.42 -5.88 7.03
C ALA A 88 7.29 -4.54 7.75
N LYS A 89 7.90 -3.50 7.17
CA LYS A 89 7.78 -2.12 7.66
C LYS A 89 6.81 -1.36 6.79
N GLY A 90 6.02 -0.50 7.41
CA GLY A 90 4.97 0.23 6.72
C GLY A 90 5.04 1.73 6.91
N VAL A 91 4.37 2.44 6.00
CA VAL A 91 4.27 3.90 6.00
C VAL A 91 2.83 4.30 5.79
N GLU A 92 2.33 5.20 6.62
CA GLU A 92 1.05 5.86 6.41
C GLU A 92 1.24 7.01 5.42
N LYS A 93 0.31 7.17 4.48
CA LYS A 93 0.39 8.23 3.49
C LYS A 93 -0.96 8.94 3.35
N PRO A 94 -0.98 10.29 3.35
CA PRO A 94 -2.22 11.05 3.16
C PRO A 94 -2.57 11.26 1.69
N THR A 95 -1.68 10.89 0.78
CA THR A 95 -1.83 11.07 -0.67
C THR A 95 -1.51 9.77 -1.41
N PHE A 96 -1.66 9.77 -2.73
CA PHE A 96 -1.48 8.58 -3.56
C PHE A 96 -0.07 7.98 -3.54
N GLY A 97 0.97 8.80 -3.34
CA GLY A 97 2.34 8.34 -3.28
C GLY A 97 3.02 8.76 -1.98
N SER A 98 4.18 8.21 -1.67
CA SER A 98 4.89 8.52 -0.44
C SER A 98 6.40 8.57 -0.63
N GLU A 99 6.99 9.75 -0.39
CA GLU A 99 8.44 9.89 -0.36
C GLU A 99 9.05 9.24 0.89
N LYS A 100 8.31 9.20 2.00
CA LYS A 100 8.75 8.50 3.21
C LYS A 100 8.99 7.02 2.95
N LEU A 101 8.17 6.40 2.09
CA LEU A 101 8.37 5.02 1.68
C LEU A 101 9.71 4.86 0.95
N MET A 102 10.02 5.76 0.03
CA MET A 102 11.27 5.71 -0.72
C MET A 102 12.47 5.87 0.19
N GLU A 103 12.41 6.81 1.14
CA GLU A 103 13.46 7.00 2.14
C GLU A 103 13.65 5.75 3.00
N LEU A 104 12.56 5.12 3.44
CA LEU A 104 12.61 3.89 4.21
C LEU A 104 13.29 2.77 3.43
N ILE A 105 12.92 2.59 2.18
CA ILE A 105 13.50 1.57 1.31
C ILE A 105 15.00 1.82 1.12
N GLN A 106 15.41 3.04 0.86
CA GLN A 106 16.83 3.40 0.70
C GLN A 106 17.64 3.08 1.95
N LYS A 107 17.05 3.34 3.14
CA LYS A 107 17.70 3.06 4.42
C LYS A 107 17.85 1.57 4.67
N GLU A 108 16.81 0.79 4.41
CA GLU A 108 16.77 -0.64 4.71
C GLU A 108 17.43 -1.50 3.64
N VAL A 109 17.46 -1.03 2.40
CA VAL A 109 18.00 -1.77 1.26
C VAL A 109 18.92 -0.85 0.44
N PRO A 110 20.13 -0.53 0.97
CA PRO A 110 21.06 0.37 0.27
C PRO A 110 21.59 -0.21 -1.04
N ASP A 111 21.54 -1.53 -1.20
CA ASP A 111 21.97 -2.26 -2.41
C ASP A 111 20.79 -2.68 -3.28
N LEU A 112 19.75 -1.87 -3.35
CA LEU A 112 18.51 -2.19 -4.05
C LEU A 112 18.74 -2.49 -5.54
N GLU A 113 18.28 -3.67 -5.98
CA GLU A 113 18.33 -4.10 -7.39
C GLU A 113 17.02 -3.82 -8.12
N SER A 114 15.89 -4.07 -7.44
CA SER A 114 14.57 -3.91 -8.04
C SER A 114 13.51 -3.70 -6.99
N ILE A 115 12.41 -3.07 -7.39
CA ILE A 115 11.20 -2.90 -6.58
C ILE A 115 10.04 -3.55 -7.32
N THR A 116 9.31 -4.43 -6.63
CA THR A 116 8.07 -5.00 -7.12
C THR A 116 6.91 -4.37 -6.35
N LEU A 117 5.91 -3.90 -7.06
CA LEU A 117 4.72 -3.28 -6.48
C LEU A 117 3.53 -4.20 -6.69
N ILE A 118 2.80 -4.48 -5.61
CA ILE A 118 1.51 -5.18 -5.68
C ILE A 118 0.47 -4.37 -4.93
N GLY A 119 -0.77 -4.43 -5.38
CA GLY A 119 -1.86 -3.72 -4.74
C GLY A 119 -3.14 -3.82 -5.56
N ILE A 120 -4.22 -3.30 -5.01
CA ILE A 120 -5.55 -3.36 -5.62
C ILE A 120 -5.82 -2.09 -6.42
N CYS A 121 -5.48 -0.92 -5.87
CA CYS A 121 -5.70 0.38 -6.51
C CYS A 121 -4.55 0.71 -7.46
N THR A 122 -4.50 0.01 -8.58
CA THR A 122 -3.40 0.12 -9.54
C THR A 122 -3.33 1.46 -10.25
N ASP A 123 -4.47 2.11 -10.44
CA ASP A 123 -4.55 3.32 -11.28
C ASP A 123 -3.95 4.55 -10.62
N ILE A 124 -4.08 4.66 -9.30
CA ILE A 124 -3.67 5.86 -8.56
C ILE A 124 -2.51 5.57 -7.62
N CYS A 125 -2.73 4.67 -6.65
CA CYS A 125 -1.75 4.44 -5.59
C CYS A 125 -0.50 3.71 -6.08
N VAL A 126 -0.66 2.65 -6.86
CA VAL A 126 0.46 1.85 -7.35
C VAL A 126 1.29 2.64 -8.36
N ILE A 127 0.63 3.31 -9.32
CA ILE A 127 1.34 4.11 -10.34
C ILE A 127 2.08 5.28 -9.69
N SER A 128 1.46 5.99 -8.74
CA SER A 128 2.12 7.11 -8.06
C SER A 128 3.36 6.67 -7.30
N ASN A 129 3.31 5.53 -6.60
CA ASN A 129 4.47 4.99 -5.91
C ASN A 129 5.55 4.52 -6.91
N ALA A 130 5.16 3.97 -8.05
CA ALA A 130 6.10 3.57 -9.09
C ALA A 130 6.85 4.79 -9.66
N LEU A 131 6.16 5.90 -9.89
CA LEU A 131 6.79 7.13 -10.36
C LEU A 131 7.76 7.70 -9.34
N LEU A 132 7.40 7.70 -8.05
CA LEU A 132 8.29 8.14 -6.98
C LEU A 132 9.51 7.22 -6.85
N ALA A 133 9.33 5.91 -6.96
CA ALA A 133 10.43 4.96 -6.94
C ALA A 133 11.40 5.22 -8.07
N LYS A 134 10.90 5.45 -9.28
CA LYS A 134 11.74 5.79 -10.43
C LYS A 134 12.53 7.08 -10.20
N ALA A 135 11.90 8.10 -9.60
CA ALA A 135 12.56 9.35 -9.30
C ALA A 135 13.70 9.20 -8.28
N HIS A 136 13.56 8.27 -7.31
CA HIS A 136 14.56 8.06 -6.26
C HIS A 136 15.70 7.10 -6.66
N PHE A 137 15.42 6.12 -7.51
CA PHE A 137 16.34 4.99 -7.76
C PHE A 137 16.84 4.88 -9.20
N VAL A 138 16.59 5.87 -10.01
CA VAL A 138 17.11 5.90 -11.39
C VAL A 138 18.57 6.39 -11.49
#